data_650a78fe976226da726ccfdae6ddc031
#
_entry.id   650a78fe976226da726ccfdae6ddc031
#
_cell.length_a   1.000
_cell.length_b   1.000
_cell.length_c   1.000
_cell.angle_alpha   90.00
_cell.angle_beta   90.00
_cell.angle_gamma   90.00
#
_symmetry.space_group_name_H-M   'P 1'
#
loop_
_entity.id
_entity.type
_entity.pdbx_description
1 polymer ?
#
loop_
_entity_poly.entity_id
_entity_poly.type
_entity_poly.pdbx_seq_one_letter_code
_entity_poly.pdbx_strand_id
1 'polypeptide(L)'
;MYVNRYLSPLIVYYYSWRMVLFSLFTGSMAIFVYTYLGWGWVAIPWLPVSLIGTATAFFVGFKNNQSYDRSWEARKIWGSITNHSRSFGAALRAFASHDQKEFVDADDDIKIMVYRHIAWLYALKNAMAQRTAWEHKDRASKRQRDALHKSQTPCELEIEKYLLANEHNALKGKKNLSTQILDKQSQHLSRLRKAGRVDAYQHVALQNLISSLYDEQGKSERIKNTPFPRQYATTSNLFIFVFMTLLPFGLLPQFVELGERYMFLLIPFNMIVSWVFMFMEYVGDISENPFEGLLNDIPIGTIVRNIEIDLIDMLDDEPTPEKLQPYYGALF
;
A
#
# COMPACT_ATOMS: atom_id res chain seq x y z
N MET A 1 -0.24 7.44 2.13
CA MET A 1 0.76 8.14 1.27
C MET A 1 1.24 9.40 1.96
N TYR A 2 2.57 9.57 2.16
CA TYR A 2 3.13 10.77 2.77
C TYR A 2 3.07 11.97 1.81
N VAL A 3 2.55 13.11 2.27
CA VAL A 3 2.27 14.27 1.39
C VAL A 3 3.35 15.35 1.42
N ASN A 4 4.24 15.35 2.41
CA ASN A 4 5.32 16.33 2.46
C ASN A 4 6.45 15.94 1.51
N ARG A 5 7.15 16.94 0.96
CA ARG A 5 8.23 16.75 -0.02
C ARG A 5 9.38 15.87 0.49
N TYR A 6 9.71 15.99 1.78
CA TYR A 6 10.79 15.22 2.43
C TYR A 6 10.25 14.51 3.67
N LEU A 7 10.76 13.30 3.91
CA LEU A 7 10.52 12.61 5.17
C LEU A 7 11.11 13.42 6.33
N SER A 8 10.37 13.53 7.42
CA SER A 8 10.90 14.17 8.62
C SER A 8 12.14 13.42 9.12
N PRO A 9 13.23 14.11 9.50
CA PRO A 9 14.41 13.48 10.11
C PRO A 9 14.08 12.60 11.32
N LEU A 10 13.04 12.97 12.08
CA LEU A 10 12.57 12.16 13.21
C LEU A 10 12.01 10.80 12.78
N ILE A 11 11.34 10.75 11.62
CA ILE A 11 10.83 9.48 11.04
C ILE A 11 12.03 8.61 10.64
N VAL A 12 13.01 9.17 9.94
CA VAL A 12 14.23 8.45 9.55
C VAL A 12 14.97 7.93 10.77
N TYR A 13 15.17 8.77 11.80
CA TYR A 13 15.79 8.38 13.06
C TYR A 13 15.02 7.24 13.76
N TYR A 14 13.69 7.36 13.84
CA TYR A 14 12.84 6.37 14.50
C TYR A 14 12.98 4.97 13.89
N TYR A 15 13.15 4.90 12.57
CA TYR A 15 13.32 3.62 11.86
C TYR A 15 14.78 3.13 11.85
N SER A 16 15.76 4.04 11.98
CA SER A 16 17.19 3.68 11.81
C SER A 16 17.93 3.44 13.13
N TRP A 17 17.44 3.88 14.29
CA TRP A 17 18.22 3.83 15.55
C TRP A 17 18.73 2.44 15.94
N ARG A 18 17.93 1.38 15.68
CA ARG A 18 18.34 0.00 15.95
C ARG A 18 19.49 -0.43 15.05
N MET A 19 19.47 0.01 13.81
CA MET A 19 20.50 -0.26 12.82
C MET A 19 21.82 0.41 13.22
N VAL A 20 21.72 1.66 13.65
CA VAL A 20 22.85 2.43 14.16
C VAL A 20 23.46 1.78 15.41
N LEU A 21 22.66 1.31 16.36
CA LEU A 21 23.16 0.61 17.54
C LEU A 21 23.83 -0.72 17.19
N PHE A 22 23.25 -1.48 16.26
CA PHE A 22 23.86 -2.73 15.81
C PHE A 22 25.24 -2.49 15.17
N SER A 23 25.35 -1.51 14.28
CA SER A 23 26.61 -1.18 13.61
C SER A 23 27.65 -0.57 14.56
N LEU A 24 27.21 0.24 15.53
CA LEU A 24 28.08 0.72 16.62
C LEU A 24 28.66 -0.47 17.42
N PHE A 25 27.80 -1.42 17.80
CA PHE A 25 28.21 -2.61 18.54
C PHE A 25 29.23 -3.46 17.75
N THR A 26 28.92 -3.78 16.48
CA THR A 26 29.81 -4.61 15.65
C THR A 26 31.15 -3.93 15.35
N GLY A 27 31.15 -2.62 15.08
CA GLY A 27 32.39 -1.85 14.89
C GLY A 27 33.23 -1.77 16.15
N SER A 28 32.63 -1.48 17.31
CA SER A 28 33.32 -1.45 18.60
C SER A 28 33.86 -2.83 18.98
N MET A 29 33.07 -3.89 18.72
CA MET A 29 33.50 -5.28 19.00
C MET A 29 34.68 -5.67 18.12
N ALA A 30 34.72 -5.30 16.85
CA ALA A 30 35.86 -5.60 15.97
C ALA A 30 37.15 -4.96 16.47
N ILE A 31 37.11 -3.69 16.88
CA ILE A 31 38.28 -3.00 17.49
C ILE A 31 38.67 -3.67 18.80
N PHE A 32 37.70 -3.96 19.67
CA PHE A 32 37.98 -4.59 20.97
C PHE A 32 38.69 -5.94 20.81
N VAL A 33 38.16 -6.80 19.94
CA VAL A 33 38.75 -8.14 19.71
C VAL A 33 40.14 -8.04 19.12
N TYR A 34 40.37 -7.12 18.19
CA TYR A 34 41.67 -6.93 17.59
C TYR A 34 42.70 -6.36 18.56
N THR A 35 42.34 -5.28 19.29
CA THR A 35 43.29 -4.52 20.11
C THR A 35 43.52 -5.17 21.46
N TYR A 36 42.45 -5.58 22.18
CA TYR A 36 42.56 -6.07 23.56
C TYR A 36 42.74 -7.59 23.65
N LEU A 37 42.11 -8.39 22.78
CA LEU A 37 42.31 -9.83 22.74
C LEU A 37 43.51 -10.24 21.89
N GLY A 38 44.08 -9.32 21.11
CA GLY A 38 45.24 -9.58 20.25
C GLY A 38 44.93 -10.54 19.09
N TRP A 39 43.68 -10.73 18.71
CA TRP A 39 43.29 -11.67 17.66
C TRP A 39 43.50 -11.06 16.26
N GLY A 40 44.74 -11.00 15.80
CA GLY A 40 45.08 -10.45 14.47
C GLY A 40 44.41 -11.14 13.30
N TRP A 41 44.00 -12.41 13.44
CA TRP A 41 43.33 -13.20 12.41
C TRP A 41 41.90 -12.70 12.10
N VAL A 42 41.28 -11.87 12.96
CA VAL A 42 39.95 -11.29 12.71
C VAL A 42 39.99 -10.17 11.66
N ALA A 43 41.17 -9.64 11.35
CA ALA A 43 41.37 -8.68 10.28
C ALA A 43 41.37 -9.40 8.93
N ILE A 44 40.19 -9.64 8.42
CA ILE A 44 39.98 -10.37 7.14
C ILE A 44 40.28 -9.49 5.93
N PRO A 45 40.76 -10.10 4.82
CA PRO A 45 41.03 -9.35 3.60
C PRO A 45 39.74 -8.64 3.10
N TRP A 46 39.91 -7.40 2.65
CA TRP A 46 38.79 -6.58 2.15
C TRP A 46 38.09 -7.16 0.91
N LEU A 47 38.86 -7.78 0.00
CA LEU A 47 38.33 -8.22 -1.30
C LEU A 47 37.12 -9.17 -1.19
N PRO A 48 37.13 -10.24 -0.39
CA PRO A 48 35.95 -11.10 -0.17
C PRO A 48 34.74 -10.35 0.39
N VAL A 49 34.97 -9.44 1.35
CA VAL A 49 33.90 -8.64 1.97
C VAL A 49 33.27 -7.70 0.96
N SER A 50 34.07 -7.05 0.12
CA SER A 50 33.60 -6.15 -0.93
C SER A 50 32.78 -6.90 -2.00
N LEU A 51 33.16 -8.13 -2.36
CA LEU A 51 32.39 -8.97 -3.29
C LEU A 51 31.03 -9.35 -2.70
N ILE A 52 30.99 -9.73 -1.42
CA ILE A 52 29.71 -9.99 -0.70
C ILE A 52 28.87 -8.72 -0.68
N GLY A 53 29.46 -7.57 -0.35
CA GLY A 53 28.77 -6.27 -0.35
C GLY A 53 28.18 -5.92 -1.70
N THR A 54 28.93 -6.12 -2.78
CA THR A 54 28.47 -5.89 -4.16
C THR A 54 27.30 -6.80 -4.52
N ALA A 55 27.41 -8.11 -4.21
CA ALA A 55 26.32 -9.07 -4.45
C ALA A 55 25.08 -8.71 -3.63
N THR A 56 25.25 -8.30 -2.38
CA THR A 56 24.18 -7.85 -1.50
C THR A 56 23.49 -6.61 -2.04
N ALA A 57 24.25 -5.58 -2.46
CA ALA A 57 23.70 -4.35 -3.03
C ALA A 57 22.87 -4.62 -4.28
N PHE A 58 23.35 -5.52 -5.14
CA PHE A 58 22.64 -5.92 -6.36
C PHE A 58 21.32 -6.64 -6.03
N PHE A 59 21.35 -7.57 -5.08
CA PHE A 59 20.17 -8.33 -4.67
C PHE A 59 19.11 -7.44 -4.01
N VAL A 60 19.53 -6.53 -3.12
CA VAL A 60 18.65 -5.53 -2.48
C VAL A 60 18.04 -4.59 -3.53
N GLY A 61 18.84 -4.16 -4.50
CA GLY A 61 18.37 -3.32 -5.61
C GLY A 61 17.26 -3.98 -6.42
N PHE A 62 17.40 -5.27 -6.75
CA PHE A 62 16.35 -6.04 -7.41
C PHE A 62 15.09 -6.17 -6.56
N LYS A 63 15.23 -6.50 -5.28
CA LYS A 63 14.09 -6.57 -4.35
C LYS A 63 13.33 -5.25 -4.31
N ASN A 64 14.04 -4.14 -4.17
CA ASN A 64 13.44 -2.81 -4.10
C ASN A 64 12.68 -2.45 -5.38
N ASN A 65 13.24 -2.77 -6.55
CA ASN A 65 12.57 -2.54 -7.82
C ASN A 65 11.27 -3.34 -7.94
N GLN A 66 11.28 -4.61 -7.56
CA GLN A 66 10.09 -5.46 -7.57
C GLN A 66 9.02 -4.97 -6.57
N SER A 67 9.41 -4.51 -5.37
CA SER A 67 8.49 -3.92 -4.39
C SER A 67 7.88 -2.62 -4.92
N TYR A 68 8.67 -1.79 -5.58
CA TYR A 68 8.21 -0.56 -6.23
C TYR A 68 7.21 -0.87 -7.36
N ASP A 69 7.52 -1.81 -8.25
CA ASP A 69 6.65 -2.20 -9.36
C ASP A 69 5.29 -2.70 -8.85
N ARG A 70 5.28 -3.45 -7.77
CA ARG A 70 4.06 -3.92 -7.10
C ARG A 70 3.22 -2.77 -6.56
N SER A 71 3.84 -1.81 -5.89
CA SER A 71 3.16 -0.61 -5.39
C SER A 71 2.67 0.28 -6.55
N TRP A 72 3.44 0.37 -7.62
CA TRP A 72 3.07 1.13 -8.82
C TRP A 72 1.90 0.49 -9.57
N GLU A 73 1.88 -0.83 -9.70
CA GLU A 73 0.74 -1.57 -10.26
C GLU A 73 -0.54 -1.30 -9.46
N ALA A 74 -0.48 -1.40 -8.14
CA ALA A 74 -1.61 -1.12 -7.27
C ALA A 74 -2.13 0.32 -7.43
N ARG A 75 -1.24 1.29 -7.60
CA ARG A 75 -1.61 2.69 -7.88
C ARG A 75 -2.33 2.84 -9.23
N LYS A 76 -1.86 2.16 -10.28
CA LYS A 76 -2.53 2.16 -11.59
C LYS A 76 -3.93 1.58 -11.50
N ILE A 77 -4.11 0.48 -10.79
CA ILE A 77 -5.41 -0.17 -10.58
C ILE A 77 -6.39 0.81 -9.92
N TRP A 78 -6.01 1.47 -8.83
CA TRP A 78 -6.88 2.43 -8.14
C TRP A 78 -7.13 3.71 -8.94
N GLY A 79 -6.21 4.08 -9.83
CA GLY A 79 -6.43 5.11 -10.85
C GLY A 79 -7.49 4.69 -11.88
N SER A 80 -7.44 3.44 -12.36
CA SER A 80 -8.45 2.87 -13.26
C SER A 80 -9.82 2.76 -12.60
N ILE A 81 -9.88 2.34 -11.32
CA ILE A 81 -11.13 2.33 -10.53
C ILE A 81 -11.73 3.74 -10.50
N THR A 82 -10.93 4.77 -10.25
CA THR A 82 -11.40 6.17 -10.26
C THR A 82 -12.02 6.55 -11.61
N ASN A 83 -11.34 6.25 -12.71
CA ASN A 83 -11.81 6.57 -14.06
C ASN A 83 -13.09 5.81 -14.40
N HIS A 84 -13.14 4.49 -14.16
CA HIS A 84 -14.32 3.67 -14.42
C HIS A 84 -15.52 4.08 -13.57
N SER A 85 -15.30 4.48 -12.30
CA SER A 85 -16.35 4.98 -11.40
C SER A 85 -16.97 6.27 -11.93
N ARG A 86 -16.16 7.22 -12.36
CA ARG A 86 -16.63 8.48 -12.98
C ARG A 86 -17.36 8.22 -14.30
N SER A 87 -16.81 7.34 -15.14
CA SER A 87 -17.46 6.96 -16.40
C SER A 87 -18.80 6.27 -16.16
N PHE A 88 -18.90 5.44 -15.12
CA PHE A 88 -20.14 4.77 -14.75
C PHE A 88 -21.22 5.76 -14.29
N GLY A 89 -20.89 6.71 -13.41
CA GLY A 89 -21.80 7.78 -12.97
C GLY A 89 -22.25 8.66 -14.14
N ALA A 90 -21.32 9.09 -14.99
CA ALA A 90 -21.64 9.91 -16.16
C ALA A 90 -22.53 9.17 -17.17
N ALA A 91 -22.25 7.87 -17.44
CA ALA A 91 -23.07 7.07 -18.36
C ALA A 91 -24.50 6.83 -17.81
N LEU A 92 -24.65 6.57 -16.52
CA LEU A 92 -25.96 6.45 -15.89
C LEU A 92 -26.80 7.72 -16.08
N ARG A 93 -26.23 8.89 -15.82
CA ARG A 93 -26.90 10.17 -16.00
C ARG A 93 -27.25 10.44 -17.46
N ALA A 94 -26.31 10.23 -18.39
CA ALA A 94 -26.51 10.47 -19.82
C ALA A 94 -27.62 9.59 -20.42
N PHE A 95 -27.72 8.35 -19.97
CA PHE A 95 -28.69 7.40 -20.51
C PHE A 95 -30.10 7.59 -19.94
N ALA A 96 -30.22 8.12 -18.73
CA ALA A 96 -31.51 8.40 -18.11
C ALA A 96 -32.16 9.69 -18.63
N SER A 97 -31.37 10.64 -19.12
CA SER A 97 -31.87 11.95 -19.57
C SER A 97 -32.63 11.92 -20.93
N HIS A 98 -32.68 10.77 -21.59
CA HIS A 98 -33.20 10.70 -22.99
C HIS A 98 -34.72 10.68 -23.12
N ASP A 99 -35.48 10.44 -22.02
CA ASP A 99 -36.96 10.40 -22.07
C ASP A 99 -37.61 11.09 -20.85
N GLN A 100 -37.45 12.42 -20.77
CA GLN A 100 -37.91 13.24 -19.62
C GLN A 100 -39.41 13.35 -19.44
N LYS A 101 -40.28 12.65 -20.17
CA LYS A 101 -41.73 12.91 -20.09
C LYS A 101 -42.59 11.91 -19.31
N GLU A 102 -42.06 10.75 -18.89
CA GLU A 102 -42.90 9.72 -18.23
C GLU A 102 -42.33 9.03 -16.98
N PHE A 103 -41.12 9.36 -16.50
CA PHE A 103 -40.51 8.59 -15.40
C PHE A 103 -40.13 9.44 -14.18
N VAL A 104 -41.06 9.61 -13.27
CA VAL A 104 -40.84 10.16 -11.90
C VAL A 104 -39.88 9.27 -11.09
N ASP A 105 -39.71 7.97 -11.46
CA ASP A 105 -38.86 6.99 -10.75
C ASP A 105 -37.45 6.80 -11.36
N ALA A 106 -37.11 7.49 -12.47
CA ALA A 106 -35.80 7.29 -13.13
C ALA A 106 -34.65 7.82 -12.28
N ASP A 107 -34.83 8.92 -11.58
CA ASP A 107 -33.83 9.53 -10.70
C ASP A 107 -33.55 8.63 -9.49
N ASP A 108 -34.55 7.92 -8.97
CA ASP A 108 -34.36 6.98 -7.86
C ASP A 108 -33.51 5.76 -8.27
N ASP A 109 -33.72 5.20 -9.47
CA ASP A 109 -32.91 4.06 -9.94
C ASP A 109 -31.45 4.45 -10.18
N ILE A 110 -31.19 5.66 -10.72
CA ILE A 110 -29.83 6.18 -10.90
C ILE A 110 -29.18 6.38 -9.54
N LYS A 111 -29.85 7.05 -8.63
CA LYS A 111 -29.37 7.28 -7.27
C LYS A 111 -29.03 5.96 -6.56
N ILE A 112 -29.91 4.97 -6.64
CA ILE A 112 -29.69 3.63 -6.08
C ILE A 112 -28.46 2.97 -6.71
N MET A 113 -28.27 3.06 -8.02
CA MET A 113 -27.12 2.47 -8.70
C MET A 113 -25.82 3.18 -8.35
N VAL A 114 -25.81 4.50 -8.27
CA VAL A 114 -24.64 5.29 -7.87
C VAL A 114 -24.31 5.03 -6.39
N TYR A 115 -25.28 5.02 -5.50
CA TYR A 115 -25.08 4.74 -4.08
C TYR A 115 -24.55 3.32 -3.86
N ARG A 116 -25.10 2.33 -4.56
CA ARG A 116 -24.60 0.96 -4.53
C ARG A 116 -23.16 0.88 -5.04
N HIS A 117 -22.78 1.71 -6.01
CA HIS A 117 -21.40 1.80 -6.48
C HIS A 117 -20.48 2.38 -5.40
N ILE A 118 -20.90 3.42 -4.68
CA ILE A 118 -20.18 3.96 -3.52
C ILE A 118 -20.03 2.88 -2.42
N ALA A 119 -21.09 2.14 -2.11
CA ALA A 119 -21.03 1.02 -1.19
C ALA A 119 -20.02 -0.06 -1.62
N TRP A 120 -19.92 -0.34 -2.92
CA TRP A 120 -18.91 -1.25 -3.48
C TRP A 120 -17.48 -0.74 -3.23
N LEU A 121 -17.21 0.55 -3.42
CA LEU A 121 -15.91 1.15 -3.14
C LEU A 121 -15.51 0.98 -1.68
N TYR A 122 -16.42 1.22 -0.74
CA TYR A 122 -16.18 0.99 0.69
C TYR A 122 -16.00 -0.48 1.03
N ALA A 123 -16.75 -1.37 0.41
CA ALA A 123 -16.59 -2.81 0.59
C ALA A 123 -15.21 -3.30 0.08
N LEU A 124 -14.76 -2.79 -1.07
CA LEU A 124 -13.43 -3.10 -1.61
C LEU A 124 -12.32 -2.52 -0.73
N LYS A 125 -12.47 -1.26 -0.26
CA LYS A 125 -11.55 -0.66 0.72
C LYS A 125 -11.45 -1.54 1.97
N ASN A 126 -12.56 -2.00 2.52
CA ASN A 126 -12.58 -2.87 3.69
C ASN A 126 -11.87 -4.21 3.43
N ALA A 127 -12.09 -4.81 2.25
CA ALA A 127 -11.40 -6.03 1.84
C ALA A 127 -9.87 -5.84 1.74
N MET A 128 -9.42 -4.70 1.21
CA MET A 128 -7.98 -4.37 1.14
C MET A 128 -7.39 -4.08 2.52
N ALA A 129 -8.16 -3.58 3.47
CA ALA A 129 -7.73 -3.33 4.84
C ALA A 129 -7.64 -4.60 5.71
N GLN A 130 -8.19 -5.73 5.29
CA GLN A 130 -8.09 -7.01 6.02
C GLN A 130 -6.64 -7.46 6.14
N ARG A 131 -6.24 -7.87 7.35
CA ARG A 131 -4.86 -8.30 7.62
C ARG A 131 -4.56 -9.68 7.03
N THR A 132 -3.41 -9.80 6.40
CA THR A 132 -2.85 -11.06 5.93
C THR A 132 -1.73 -11.55 6.85
N ALA A 133 -1.36 -12.82 6.73
CA ALA A 133 -0.35 -13.43 7.61
C ALA A 133 1.07 -12.88 7.38
N TRP A 134 1.34 -12.32 6.21
CA TRP A 134 2.66 -11.83 5.77
C TRP A 134 2.87 -10.33 5.94
N GLU A 135 1.87 -9.58 6.37
CA GLU A 135 2.00 -8.16 6.68
C GLU A 135 2.79 -7.90 7.95
N HIS A 136 3.32 -6.69 8.09
CA HIS A 136 4.14 -6.28 9.23
C HIS A 136 3.38 -6.35 10.55
N LYS A 137 4.01 -7.00 11.55
CA LYS A 137 3.45 -7.21 12.90
C LYS A 137 4.15 -6.39 13.99
N ASP A 138 5.16 -5.61 13.62
CA ASP A 138 5.91 -4.80 14.55
C ASP A 138 5.06 -3.70 15.20
N ARG A 139 5.53 -3.19 16.35
CA ARG A 139 4.81 -2.17 17.13
C ARG A 139 4.63 -0.84 16.37
N ALA A 140 5.59 -0.48 15.52
CA ALA A 140 5.55 0.75 14.75
C ALA A 140 4.43 0.72 13.70
N SER A 141 4.41 -0.32 12.88
CA SER A 141 3.38 -0.55 11.86
C SER A 141 1.99 -0.70 12.48
N LYS A 142 1.90 -1.36 13.64
CA LYS A 142 0.65 -1.44 14.39
C LYS A 142 0.15 -0.06 14.84
N ARG A 143 1.03 0.78 15.42
CA ARG A 143 0.66 2.14 15.85
C ARG A 143 0.17 3.00 14.69
N GLN A 144 0.81 2.91 13.53
CA GLN A 144 0.37 3.64 12.34
C GLN A 144 -1.04 3.23 11.94
N ARG A 145 -1.30 1.94 11.79
CA ARG A 145 -2.63 1.42 11.43
C ARG A 145 -3.69 1.79 12.45
N ASP A 146 -3.41 1.62 13.75
CA ASP A 146 -4.36 1.96 14.83
C ASP A 146 -4.70 3.47 14.85
N ALA A 147 -3.71 4.32 14.56
CA ALA A 147 -3.93 5.76 14.45
C ALA A 147 -4.85 6.11 13.26
N LEU A 148 -4.69 5.40 12.13
CA LEU A 148 -5.53 5.54 10.95
C LEU A 148 -6.96 5.11 11.18
N HIS A 149 -7.15 3.93 11.77
CA HIS A 149 -8.49 3.43 12.06
C HIS A 149 -9.28 4.36 12.99
N LYS A 150 -8.59 5.06 13.91
CA LYS A 150 -9.23 6.05 14.78
C LYS A 150 -9.66 7.33 14.08
N SER A 151 -9.02 7.66 12.95
CA SER A 151 -9.29 8.90 12.21
C SER A 151 -10.35 8.74 11.11
N GLN A 152 -10.85 7.53 10.87
CA GLN A 152 -11.81 7.25 9.80
C GLN A 152 -13.09 6.60 10.34
N THR A 153 -14.21 6.89 9.68
CA THR A 153 -15.48 6.18 9.92
C THR A 153 -15.31 4.70 9.58
N PRO A 154 -15.82 3.77 10.38
CA PRO A 154 -15.81 2.35 10.05
C PRO A 154 -16.48 2.08 8.69
N CYS A 155 -15.82 1.28 7.83
CA CYS A 155 -16.34 0.98 6.48
C CYS A 155 -17.72 0.36 6.49
N GLU A 156 -18.06 -0.40 7.53
CA GLU A 156 -19.38 -1.02 7.70
C GLU A 156 -20.51 0.01 7.77
N LEU A 157 -20.31 1.10 8.52
CA LEU A 157 -21.28 2.19 8.61
C LEU A 157 -21.44 2.94 7.28
N GLU A 158 -20.32 3.13 6.56
CA GLU A 158 -20.37 3.77 5.22
C GLU A 158 -21.09 2.86 4.21
N ILE A 159 -20.88 1.55 4.24
CA ILE A 159 -21.60 0.60 3.39
C ILE A 159 -23.11 0.60 3.69
N GLU A 160 -23.47 0.58 4.95
CA GLU A 160 -24.86 0.61 5.39
C GLU A 160 -25.60 1.89 4.95
N LYS A 161 -24.90 3.03 5.00
CA LYS A 161 -25.42 4.34 4.56
C LYS A 161 -25.85 4.34 3.09
N TYR A 162 -25.13 3.62 2.22
CA TYR A 162 -25.31 3.64 0.77
C TYR A 162 -26.05 2.42 0.21
N LEU A 163 -26.49 1.48 1.03
CA LEU A 163 -27.30 0.35 0.59
C LEU A 163 -28.72 0.46 1.12
N LEU A 164 -29.68 -0.01 0.35
CA LEU A 164 -31.03 -0.20 0.84
C LEU A 164 -31.03 -1.24 1.97
N ALA A 165 -31.83 -1.06 3.00
CA ALA A 165 -31.86 -1.93 4.19
C ALA A 165 -32.11 -3.42 3.84
N ASN A 166 -32.95 -3.69 2.86
CA ASN A 166 -33.22 -5.04 2.36
C ASN A 166 -32.00 -5.64 1.62
N GLU A 167 -31.27 -4.83 0.84
CA GLU A 167 -30.04 -5.26 0.16
C GLU A 167 -28.92 -5.49 1.16
N HIS A 168 -28.70 -4.60 2.12
CA HIS A 168 -27.72 -4.74 3.17
C HIS A 168 -27.96 -6.05 3.95
N ASN A 169 -29.21 -6.33 4.36
CA ASN A 169 -29.56 -7.56 5.05
C ASN A 169 -29.33 -8.82 4.21
N ALA A 170 -29.62 -8.77 2.90
CA ALA A 170 -29.39 -9.90 1.98
C ALA A 170 -27.90 -10.16 1.72
N LEU A 171 -27.05 -9.15 1.86
CA LEU A 171 -25.61 -9.23 1.67
C LEU A 171 -24.84 -9.61 2.94
N LYS A 172 -25.49 -9.51 4.11
CA LYS A 172 -24.90 -9.80 5.41
C LYS A 172 -24.42 -11.27 5.46
N GLY A 173 -23.16 -11.47 5.83
CA GLY A 173 -22.55 -12.80 5.92
C GLY A 173 -21.99 -13.36 4.59
N LYS A 174 -22.10 -12.64 3.48
CA LYS A 174 -21.45 -13.02 2.23
C LYS A 174 -19.93 -12.89 2.35
N LYS A 175 -19.18 -13.89 1.84
CA LYS A 175 -17.70 -13.91 1.98
C LYS A 175 -16.99 -12.80 1.22
N ASN A 176 -17.39 -12.54 -0.02
CA ASN A 176 -16.85 -11.44 -0.83
C ASN A 176 -17.97 -10.43 -1.10
N LEU A 177 -18.09 -9.46 -0.20
CA LEU A 177 -19.14 -8.45 -0.25
C LEU A 177 -19.05 -7.59 -1.50
N SER A 178 -17.84 -7.18 -1.90
CA SER A 178 -17.61 -6.35 -3.09
C SER A 178 -18.13 -7.03 -4.36
N THR A 179 -17.81 -8.30 -4.56
CA THR A 179 -18.31 -9.11 -5.68
C THR A 179 -19.84 -9.18 -5.70
N GLN A 180 -20.47 -9.38 -4.53
CA GLN A 180 -21.92 -9.48 -4.45
C GLN A 180 -22.62 -8.14 -4.72
N ILE A 181 -22.01 -7.02 -4.37
CA ILE A 181 -22.56 -5.69 -4.68
C ILE A 181 -22.51 -5.44 -6.20
N LEU A 182 -21.42 -5.78 -6.89
CA LEU A 182 -21.37 -5.66 -8.35
C LEU A 182 -22.35 -6.61 -9.07
N ASP A 183 -22.57 -7.83 -8.53
CA ASP A 183 -23.61 -8.73 -9.05
C ASP A 183 -24.99 -8.09 -8.95
N LYS A 184 -25.33 -7.49 -7.79
CA LYS A 184 -26.59 -6.73 -7.64
C LYS A 184 -26.69 -5.57 -8.62
N GLN A 185 -25.58 -4.93 -8.97
CA GLN A 185 -25.53 -3.88 -9.97
C GLN A 185 -25.91 -4.41 -11.35
N SER A 186 -25.32 -5.52 -11.79
CA SER A 186 -25.65 -6.18 -13.06
C SER A 186 -27.11 -6.67 -13.11
N GLN A 187 -27.62 -7.23 -11.99
CA GLN A 187 -29.02 -7.66 -11.89
C GLN A 187 -29.97 -6.47 -11.97
N HIS A 188 -29.64 -5.33 -11.37
CA HIS A 188 -30.45 -4.11 -11.47
C HIS A 188 -30.47 -3.59 -12.90
N LEU A 189 -29.34 -3.51 -13.56
CA LEU A 189 -29.22 -3.10 -14.96
C LEU A 189 -30.06 -4.01 -15.89
N SER A 190 -30.07 -5.32 -15.65
CA SER A 190 -30.91 -6.27 -16.37
C SER A 190 -32.42 -6.01 -16.18
N ARG A 191 -32.83 -5.62 -14.95
CA ARG A 191 -34.23 -5.24 -14.69
C ARG A 191 -34.65 -3.97 -15.44
N LEU A 192 -33.77 -2.94 -15.42
CA LEU A 192 -34.00 -1.69 -16.17
C LEU A 192 -34.18 -1.94 -17.67
N ARG A 193 -33.37 -2.84 -18.25
CA ARG A 193 -33.52 -3.25 -19.64
C ARG A 193 -34.85 -3.94 -19.89
N LYS A 194 -35.26 -4.89 -19.05
CA LYS A 194 -36.56 -5.58 -19.19
C LYS A 194 -37.74 -4.63 -19.05
N ALA A 195 -37.61 -3.57 -18.25
CA ALA A 195 -38.60 -2.52 -18.08
C ALA A 195 -38.61 -1.48 -19.24
N GLY A 196 -37.71 -1.63 -20.25
CA GLY A 196 -37.58 -0.69 -21.36
C GLY A 196 -36.94 0.66 -21.03
N ARG A 197 -36.39 0.81 -19.82
CA ARG A 197 -35.71 2.04 -19.34
C ARG A 197 -34.31 2.23 -19.92
N VAL A 198 -33.68 1.15 -20.36
CA VAL A 198 -32.33 1.11 -20.92
C VAL A 198 -32.39 0.29 -22.21
N ASP A 199 -31.89 0.84 -23.30
CA ASP A 199 -31.82 0.12 -24.58
C ASP A 199 -30.72 -0.93 -24.63
N ALA A 200 -30.58 -1.66 -25.74
CA ALA A 200 -29.61 -2.72 -25.90
C ALA A 200 -28.15 -2.22 -25.85
N TYR A 201 -27.89 -1.07 -26.50
CA TYR A 201 -26.55 -0.50 -26.59
C TYR A 201 -26.11 0.10 -25.24
N GLN A 202 -27.01 0.84 -24.58
CA GLN A 202 -26.83 1.38 -23.27
C GLN A 202 -26.55 0.28 -22.22
N HIS A 203 -27.33 -0.82 -22.26
CA HIS A 203 -27.13 -1.97 -21.39
C HIS A 203 -25.73 -2.57 -21.58
N VAL A 204 -25.30 -2.80 -22.83
CA VAL A 204 -23.98 -3.35 -23.12
C VAL A 204 -22.87 -2.39 -22.65
N ALA A 205 -23.02 -1.09 -22.88
CA ALA A 205 -22.06 -0.08 -22.46
C ALA A 205 -21.88 -0.06 -20.93
N LEU A 206 -22.99 -0.02 -20.17
CA LEU A 206 -22.96 -0.06 -18.71
C LEU A 206 -22.45 -1.39 -18.16
N GLN A 207 -22.82 -2.53 -18.77
CA GLN A 207 -22.34 -3.85 -18.37
C GLN A 207 -20.83 -3.99 -18.60
N ASN A 208 -20.28 -3.41 -19.66
CA ASN A 208 -18.83 -3.38 -19.89
C ASN A 208 -18.10 -2.57 -18.83
N LEU A 209 -18.67 -1.46 -18.35
CA LEU A 209 -18.10 -0.72 -17.23
C LEU A 209 -18.11 -1.54 -15.94
N ILE A 210 -19.21 -2.26 -15.64
CA ILE A 210 -19.28 -3.16 -14.49
C ILE A 210 -18.24 -4.29 -14.62
N SER A 211 -18.06 -4.85 -15.81
CA SER A 211 -17.03 -5.88 -16.07
C SER A 211 -15.63 -5.33 -15.85
N SER A 212 -15.34 -4.11 -16.29
CA SER A 212 -14.06 -3.45 -16.02
C SER A 212 -13.81 -3.23 -14.52
N LEU A 213 -14.86 -2.90 -13.75
CA LEU A 213 -14.77 -2.79 -12.29
C LEU A 213 -14.46 -4.14 -11.62
N TYR A 214 -15.03 -5.25 -12.11
CA TYR A 214 -14.65 -6.61 -11.68
C TYR A 214 -13.18 -6.92 -11.97
N ASP A 215 -12.68 -6.53 -13.14
CA ASP A 215 -11.27 -6.73 -13.50
C ASP A 215 -10.34 -5.97 -12.55
N GLU A 216 -10.65 -4.71 -12.24
CA GLU A 216 -9.84 -3.91 -11.32
C GLU A 216 -9.95 -4.42 -9.87
N GLN A 217 -11.12 -4.89 -9.44
CA GLN A 217 -11.29 -5.58 -8.16
C GLN A 217 -10.40 -6.83 -8.10
N GLY A 218 -10.48 -7.69 -9.13
CA GLY A 218 -9.69 -8.92 -9.19
C GLY A 218 -8.17 -8.66 -9.17
N LYS A 219 -7.70 -7.62 -9.87
CA LYS A 219 -6.30 -7.18 -9.83
C LYS A 219 -5.89 -6.71 -8.43
N SER A 220 -6.75 -5.93 -7.73
CA SER A 220 -6.50 -5.50 -6.35
C SER A 220 -6.43 -6.68 -5.39
N GLU A 221 -7.41 -7.60 -5.48
CA GLU A 221 -7.46 -8.82 -4.67
C GLU A 221 -6.25 -9.73 -4.92
N ARG A 222 -5.78 -9.84 -6.17
CA ARG A 222 -4.56 -10.58 -6.52
C ARG A 222 -3.35 -10.01 -5.80
N ILE A 223 -3.15 -8.69 -5.84
CA ILE A 223 -2.03 -8.04 -5.14
C ILE A 223 -2.15 -8.28 -3.63
N LYS A 224 -3.33 -8.11 -3.05
CA LYS A 224 -3.56 -8.29 -1.61
C LYS A 224 -3.31 -9.72 -1.15
N ASN A 225 -3.79 -10.70 -1.91
CA ASN A 225 -3.80 -12.10 -1.50
C ASN A 225 -2.55 -12.89 -1.95
N THR A 226 -1.66 -12.28 -2.75
CA THR A 226 -0.41 -12.91 -3.16
C THR A 226 0.76 -12.24 -2.44
N PRO A 227 1.45 -12.92 -1.52
CA PRO A 227 2.61 -12.35 -0.84
C PRO A 227 3.75 -12.09 -1.82
N PHE A 228 4.61 -11.13 -1.48
CA PHE A 228 5.92 -11.03 -2.12
C PHE A 228 6.70 -12.35 -1.92
N PRO A 229 7.43 -12.87 -2.93
CA PRO A 229 8.12 -14.15 -2.80
C PRO A 229 9.05 -14.17 -1.59
N ARG A 230 8.70 -14.96 -0.56
CA ARG A 230 9.39 -14.97 0.74
C ARG A 230 10.86 -15.35 0.63
N GLN A 231 11.23 -16.13 -0.39
CA GLN A 231 12.63 -16.48 -0.66
C GLN A 231 13.47 -15.20 -0.91
N TYR A 232 12.97 -14.27 -1.72
CA TYR A 232 13.68 -13.01 -1.99
C TYR A 232 13.80 -12.13 -0.74
N ALA A 233 12.72 -11.97 0.02
CA ALA A 233 12.75 -11.18 1.24
C ALA A 233 13.71 -11.77 2.29
N THR A 234 13.64 -13.08 2.52
CA THR A 234 14.49 -13.76 3.52
C THR A 234 15.97 -13.76 3.11
N THR A 235 16.25 -14.03 1.83
CA THR A 235 17.62 -14.05 1.31
C THR A 235 18.26 -12.66 1.36
N SER A 236 17.52 -11.60 1.03
CA SER A 236 17.99 -10.23 1.15
C SER A 236 18.42 -9.89 2.58
N ASN A 237 17.56 -10.18 3.55
CA ASN A 237 17.86 -9.96 4.96
C ASN A 237 19.09 -10.76 5.42
N LEU A 238 19.22 -12.03 4.98
CA LEU A 238 20.37 -12.87 5.30
C LEU A 238 21.69 -12.29 4.75
N PHE A 239 21.66 -11.86 3.48
CA PHE A 239 22.87 -11.28 2.83
C PHE A 239 23.30 -9.99 3.53
N ILE A 240 22.38 -9.13 3.86
CA ILE A 240 22.66 -7.90 4.60
C ILE A 240 23.25 -8.25 5.98
N PHE A 241 22.65 -9.18 6.69
CA PHE A 241 23.14 -9.59 8.02
C PHE A 241 24.57 -10.15 7.94
N VAL A 242 24.87 -11.02 6.97
CA VAL A 242 26.22 -11.56 6.74
C VAL A 242 27.19 -10.44 6.39
N PHE A 243 26.84 -9.58 5.41
CA PHE A 243 27.70 -8.47 5.01
C PHE A 243 28.01 -7.54 6.17
N MET A 244 27.01 -7.11 6.93
CA MET A 244 27.18 -6.19 8.04
C MET A 244 27.98 -6.77 9.22
N THR A 245 27.88 -8.07 9.41
CA THR A 245 28.70 -8.77 10.43
C THR A 245 30.16 -8.83 10.00
N LEU A 246 30.44 -9.03 8.71
CA LEU A 246 31.79 -9.12 8.17
C LEU A 246 32.43 -7.74 7.91
N LEU A 247 31.62 -6.72 7.65
CA LEU A 247 32.08 -5.38 7.26
C LEU A 247 33.12 -4.78 8.21
N PRO A 248 32.92 -4.70 9.53
CA PRO A 248 33.90 -4.10 10.42
C PRO A 248 35.21 -4.86 10.44
N PHE A 249 35.20 -6.18 10.30
CA PHE A 249 36.41 -7.03 10.26
C PHE A 249 37.16 -6.85 8.93
N GLY A 250 36.43 -6.64 7.80
CA GLY A 250 37.03 -6.32 6.51
C GLY A 250 37.60 -4.89 6.43
N LEU A 251 37.05 -3.95 7.23
CA LEU A 251 37.59 -2.59 7.34
C LEU A 251 38.84 -2.50 8.20
N LEU A 252 39.03 -3.41 9.17
CA LEU A 252 40.14 -3.41 10.11
C LEU A 252 41.52 -3.25 9.46
N PRO A 253 41.92 -4.04 8.42
CA PRO A 253 43.22 -3.92 7.80
C PRO A 253 43.55 -2.50 7.34
N GLN A 254 42.59 -1.83 6.68
CA GLN A 254 42.77 -0.47 6.15
C GLN A 254 42.99 0.56 7.26
N PHE A 255 42.25 0.43 8.39
CA PHE A 255 42.44 1.36 9.51
C PHE A 255 43.67 1.06 10.34
N VAL A 256 44.12 -0.20 10.41
CA VAL A 256 45.39 -0.59 11.01
C VAL A 256 46.59 -0.02 10.24
N GLU A 257 46.57 -0.07 8.90
CA GLU A 257 47.58 0.51 8.03
C GLU A 257 47.67 2.04 8.16
N LEU A 258 46.57 2.74 8.45
CA LEU A 258 46.56 4.18 8.75
C LEU A 258 47.21 4.53 10.10
N GLY A 259 47.38 3.54 10.98
CA GLY A 259 47.95 3.67 12.30
C GLY A 259 46.91 3.62 13.43
N GLU A 260 47.34 3.15 14.59
CA GLU A 260 46.48 2.91 15.78
C GLU A 260 45.64 4.13 16.17
N ARG A 261 46.18 5.34 15.99
CA ARG A 261 45.49 6.59 16.29
C ARG A 261 44.20 6.76 15.51
N TYR A 262 44.05 6.15 14.32
CA TYR A 262 42.91 6.31 13.43
C TYR A 262 41.93 5.14 13.48
N MET A 263 42.21 4.10 14.27
CA MET A 263 41.31 2.95 14.36
C MET A 263 39.89 3.28 14.82
N PHE A 264 39.72 4.31 15.66
CA PHE A 264 38.38 4.73 16.10
C PHE A 264 37.48 5.19 14.93
N LEU A 265 38.06 5.64 13.82
CA LEU A 265 37.33 6.02 12.63
C LEU A 265 36.60 4.85 11.95
N LEU A 266 37.03 3.61 12.20
CA LEU A 266 36.33 2.41 11.73
C LEU A 266 34.86 2.44 12.20
N ILE A 267 34.57 2.89 13.42
CA ILE A 267 33.21 2.91 13.96
C ILE A 267 32.27 3.77 13.13
N PRO A 268 32.52 5.08 12.92
CA PRO A 268 31.62 5.91 12.10
C PRO A 268 31.52 5.45 10.63
N PHE A 269 32.59 4.95 10.03
CA PHE A 269 32.52 4.41 8.68
C PHE A 269 31.68 3.13 8.61
N ASN A 270 31.87 2.19 9.56
CA ASN A 270 31.01 1.01 9.68
C ASN A 270 29.54 1.41 9.86
N MET A 271 29.26 2.41 10.71
CA MET A 271 27.90 2.90 10.94
C MET A 271 27.26 3.47 9.66
N ILE A 272 27.98 4.28 8.90
CA ILE A 272 27.46 4.90 7.66
C ILE A 272 27.15 3.83 6.62
N VAL A 273 28.11 2.94 6.32
CA VAL A 273 27.94 1.89 5.31
C VAL A 273 26.79 0.95 5.70
N SER A 274 26.79 0.49 6.94
CA SER A 274 25.75 -0.37 7.48
C SER A 274 24.37 0.29 7.42
N TRP A 275 24.28 1.57 7.79
CA TRP A 275 23.03 2.31 7.74
C TRP A 275 22.49 2.40 6.31
N VAL A 276 23.34 2.66 5.30
CA VAL A 276 22.91 2.72 3.90
C VAL A 276 22.28 1.40 3.45
N PHE A 277 22.95 0.27 3.68
CA PHE A 277 22.43 -1.04 3.26
C PHE A 277 21.13 -1.41 3.99
N MET A 278 21.08 -1.23 5.31
CA MET A 278 19.88 -1.56 6.09
C MET A 278 18.71 -0.63 5.74
N PHE A 279 18.98 0.65 5.46
CA PHE A 279 17.93 1.58 5.08
C PHE A 279 17.38 1.26 3.68
N MET A 280 18.23 0.85 2.74
CA MET A 280 17.78 0.35 1.44
C MET A 280 16.86 -0.86 1.58
N GLU A 281 17.22 -1.83 2.41
CA GLU A 281 16.37 -2.99 2.69
C GLU A 281 15.05 -2.59 3.32
N TYR A 282 15.09 -1.71 4.31
CA TYR A 282 13.89 -1.21 4.97
C TYR A 282 12.90 -0.55 3.99
N VAL A 283 13.40 0.28 3.06
CA VAL A 283 12.54 0.92 2.05
C VAL A 283 11.86 -0.12 1.16
N GLY A 284 12.57 -1.16 0.76
CA GLY A 284 12.00 -2.26 -0.02
C GLY A 284 10.94 -3.06 0.74
N ASP A 285 11.23 -3.35 2.00
CA ASP A 285 10.37 -4.13 2.90
C ASP A 285 9.01 -3.44 3.13
N ILE A 286 9.01 -2.15 3.50
CA ILE A 286 7.77 -1.39 3.72
C ILE A 286 6.98 -1.10 2.44
N SER A 287 7.57 -1.30 1.26
CA SER A 287 6.93 -1.05 -0.03
C SER A 287 6.36 -2.32 -0.67
N GLU A 288 6.60 -3.50 -0.08
CA GLU A 288 6.17 -4.77 -0.68
C GLU A 288 4.66 -5.01 -0.61
N ASN A 289 3.94 -4.40 0.36
CA ASN A 289 2.51 -4.60 0.58
C ASN A 289 1.75 -3.26 0.48
N PRO A 290 1.27 -2.87 -0.70
CA PRO A 290 0.74 -1.52 -0.96
C PRO A 290 -0.61 -1.21 -0.30
N PHE A 291 -1.25 -2.17 0.38
CA PHE A 291 -2.56 -2.07 1.02
C PHE A 291 -2.51 -2.37 2.53
N GLU A 292 -1.38 -2.20 3.16
CA GLU A 292 -1.19 -2.52 4.57
C GLU A 292 -1.62 -1.38 5.52
N GLY A 293 -1.78 -0.17 4.99
CA GLY A 293 -2.09 1.03 5.75
C GLY A 293 -0.84 1.67 6.38
N LEU A 294 0.30 1.62 5.69
CA LEU A 294 1.53 2.28 6.09
C LEU A 294 1.72 3.63 5.38
N LEU A 295 2.73 4.41 5.81
CA LEU A 295 2.98 5.77 5.29
C LEU A 295 3.18 5.85 3.77
N ASN A 296 3.75 4.81 3.17
CA ASN A 296 4.06 4.78 1.73
C ASN A 296 2.97 4.11 0.89
N ASP A 297 1.96 3.56 1.53
CA ASP A 297 0.89 2.83 0.86
C ASP A 297 -0.02 3.75 0.03
N ILE A 298 -0.82 3.11 -0.80
CA ILE A 298 -1.82 3.82 -1.61
C ILE A 298 -2.90 4.37 -0.67
N PRO A 299 -3.28 5.64 -0.78
CA PRO A 299 -4.29 6.26 0.07
C PRO A 299 -5.71 5.88 -0.38
N ILE A 300 -6.06 4.60 -0.24
CA ILE A 300 -7.35 4.05 -0.70
C ILE A 300 -8.52 4.81 -0.09
N GLY A 301 -8.48 5.13 1.20
CA GLY A 301 -9.53 5.89 1.87
C GLY A 301 -9.76 7.26 1.25
N THR A 302 -8.68 7.97 0.91
CA THR A 302 -8.76 9.27 0.24
C THR A 302 -9.28 9.14 -1.19
N ILE A 303 -8.86 8.09 -1.92
CA ILE A 303 -9.33 7.84 -3.29
C ILE A 303 -10.83 7.54 -3.28
N VAL A 304 -11.29 6.65 -2.40
CA VAL A 304 -12.71 6.30 -2.25
C VAL A 304 -13.53 7.54 -1.88
N ARG A 305 -13.08 8.35 -0.92
CA ARG A 305 -13.75 9.59 -0.54
C ARG A 305 -13.84 10.60 -1.68
N ASN A 306 -12.80 10.75 -2.49
CA ASN A 306 -12.82 11.63 -3.65
C ASN A 306 -13.80 11.14 -4.73
N ILE A 307 -13.86 9.83 -4.99
CA ILE A 307 -14.83 9.26 -5.94
C ILE A 307 -16.26 9.44 -5.40
N GLU A 308 -16.48 9.22 -4.12
CA GLU A 308 -17.77 9.46 -3.46
C GLU A 308 -18.24 10.91 -3.65
N ILE A 309 -17.37 11.89 -3.41
CA ILE A 309 -17.64 13.31 -3.62
C ILE A 309 -18.02 13.56 -5.08
N ASP A 310 -17.19 13.10 -6.04
CA ASP A 310 -17.44 13.28 -7.47
C ASP A 310 -18.80 12.70 -7.90
N LEU A 311 -19.17 11.54 -7.39
CA LEU A 311 -20.42 10.86 -7.74
C LEU A 311 -21.66 11.52 -7.11
N ILE A 312 -21.57 12.03 -5.88
CA ILE A 312 -22.63 12.76 -5.21
C ILE A 312 -22.83 14.11 -5.88
N ASP A 313 -21.74 14.83 -6.20
CA ASP A 313 -21.80 16.08 -6.97
C ASP A 313 -22.42 15.88 -8.35
N MET A 314 -22.15 14.74 -9.03
CA MET A 314 -22.81 14.40 -10.29
C MET A 314 -24.33 14.22 -10.16
N LEU A 315 -24.83 13.82 -9.00
CA LEU A 315 -26.27 13.66 -8.73
C LEU A 315 -26.94 14.95 -8.26
N ASP A 316 -26.18 16.02 -8.06
CA ASP A 316 -26.64 17.25 -7.41
C ASP A 316 -27.30 16.97 -6.04
N ASP A 317 -26.76 15.96 -5.29
CA ASP A 317 -27.29 15.49 -4.03
C ASP A 317 -26.52 16.07 -2.83
N GLU A 318 -27.22 16.43 -1.77
CA GLU A 318 -26.63 17.05 -0.57
C GLU A 318 -26.95 16.22 0.70
N PRO A 319 -26.06 16.20 1.71
CA PRO A 319 -24.77 16.92 1.78
C PRO A 319 -23.63 16.13 1.15
N THR A 320 -22.79 16.82 0.36
CA THR A 320 -21.53 16.25 -0.14
C THR A 320 -20.53 16.07 1.02
N PRO A 321 -19.89 14.91 1.15
CA PRO A 321 -18.93 14.66 2.24
C PRO A 321 -17.67 15.51 2.09
N GLU A 322 -17.08 15.91 3.21
CA GLU A 322 -15.80 16.63 3.22
C GLU A 322 -14.62 15.74 2.79
N LYS A 323 -13.63 16.36 2.13
CA LYS A 323 -12.36 15.69 1.78
C LYS A 323 -11.60 15.27 3.03
N LEU A 324 -11.01 14.07 2.99
CA LEU A 324 -10.17 13.61 4.07
C LEU A 324 -8.90 14.47 4.17
N GLN A 325 -8.64 14.99 5.37
CA GLN A 325 -7.44 15.77 5.66
C GLN A 325 -6.25 14.84 5.97
N PRO A 326 -5.01 15.25 5.62
CA PRO A 326 -3.83 14.50 6.01
C PRO A 326 -3.70 14.37 7.53
N TYR A 327 -3.51 13.16 8.03
CA TYR A 327 -3.24 12.90 9.44
C TYR A 327 -1.74 12.66 9.64
N TYR A 328 -1.07 13.49 10.48
CA TYR A 328 0.40 13.50 10.62
C TYR A 328 1.16 13.55 9.29
N GLY A 329 0.67 14.32 8.32
CA GLY A 329 1.28 14.48 7.01
C GLY A 329 1.14 13.28 6.08
N ALA A 330 0.21 12.36 6.35
CA ALA A 330 -0.09 11.23 5.49
C ALA A 330 -1.58 11.18 5.12
N LEU A 331 -1.85 10.84 3.86
CA LEU A 331 -3.16 10.45 3.35
C LEU A 331 -3.26 8.92 3.33
N PHE A 332 -4.46 8.41 3.57
CA PHE A 332 -4.70 6.98 3.72
C PHE A 332 -5.93 6.51 2.96
#